data_7fc52960dc200c3e25a5ee9efe9d24b2
#
_entry.id   7fc52960dc200c3e25a5ee9efe9d24b2
#
_cell.length_a   1.000
_cell.length_b   1.000
_cell.length_c   1.000
_cell.angle_alpha   90.00
_cell.angle_beta   90.00
_cell.angle_gamma   90.00
#
_symmetry.space_group_name_H-M   'P 1'
#
loop_
_entity.id
_entity.type
_entity.pdbx_description
1 polymer ?
#
loop_
_entity_poly.entity_id
_entity_poly.type
_entity_poly.pdbx_seq_one_letter_code
_entity_poly.pdbx_strand_id
1 'polypeptide(L)'
;PLVPAFAFAGAFFAVGCVLGASVFGGLMASPLRIVLSGVALQAIFFSVISLLVFFFAERAPAFVAFTVGSLASAGWHEVQLAAGPILVGLALAAATIRWLDVLLLDDDSAWSVGLPVGTVRVVVCTIAALLAASAVTVAGLIGFVGLVVPNAFRLMVGPHHARLLPLAALGGAFLMIVVDLSARTLVAPLELPVGSLLAFLGGPTLLYLLWKHLA
;
A
#
# COMPACT_ATOMS: atom_id res chain seq x y z
N PRO A 1 -13.57 -16.48 -8.86
CA PRO A 1 -12.16 -16.62 -9.30
C PRO A 1 -11.68 -15.49 -10.22
N LEU A 2 -12.57 -14.69 -10.84
CA LEU A 2 -12.17 -13.62 -11.76
C LEU A 2 -11.75 -12.33 -11.04
N VAL A 3 -12.36 -11.98 -9.90
CA VAL A 3 -12.10 -10.73 -9.19
C VAL A 3 -10.63 -10.56 -8.76
N PRO A 4 -9.98 -11.55 -8.14
CA PRO A 4 -8.55 -11.44 -7.83
C PRO A 4 -7.68 -11.24 -9.07
N ALA A 5 -7.95 -11.97 -10.16
CA ALA A 5 -7.18 -11.84 -11.40
C ALA A 5 -7.25 -10.41 -11.98
N PHE A 6 -8.44 -9.81 -12.00
CA PHE A 6 -8.63 -8.42 -12.44
C PHE A 6 -7.98 -7.43 -11.48
N ALA A 7 -8.01 -7.68 -10.16
CA ALA A 7 -7.34 -6.84 -9.18
C ALA A 7 -5.81 -6.85 -9.37
N PHE A 8 -5.21 -8.03 -9.58
CA PHE A 8 -3.78 -8.13 -9.90
C PHE A 8 -3.44 -7.45 -11.22
N ALA A 9 -4.21 -7.72 -12.30
CA ALA A 9 -3.99 -7.08 -13.59
C ALA A 9 -4.09 -5.55 -13.50
N GLY A 10 -5.09 -5.04 -12.78
CA GLY A 10 -5.26 -3.61 -12.53
C GLY A 10 -4.12 -2.99 -11.72
N ALA A 11 -3.62 -3.68 -10.68
CA ALA A 11 -2.51 -3.21 -9.88
C ALA A 11 -1.21 -3.13 -10.69
N PHE A 12 -0.88 -4.17 -11.47
CA PHE A 12 0.29 -4.14 -12.34
C PHE A 12 0.17 -3.09 -13.46
N PHE A 13 -1.02 -2.93 -14.03
CA PHE A 13 -1.29 -1.88 -14.99
C PHE A 13 -1.09 -0.48 -14.38
N ALA A 14 -1.62 -0.23 -13.17
CA ALA A 14 -1.45 1.03 -12.46
C ALA A 14 0.03 1.33 -12.17
N VAL A 15 0.79 0.34 -11.67
CA VAL A 15 2.23 0.50 -11.43
C VAL A 15 2.99 0.73 -12.74
N GLY A 16 2.66 0.01 -13.81
CA GLY A 16 3.24 0.25 -15.13
C GLY A 16 3.00 1.68 -15.63
N CYS A 17 1.78 2.21 -15.45
CA CYS A 17 1.46 3.59 -15.79
C CYS A 17 2.25 4.60 -14.92
N VAL A 18 2.34 4.38 -13.60
CA VAL A 18 3.10 5.25 -12.67
C VAL A 18 4.58 5.28 -13.06
N LEU A 19 5.19 4.10 -13.25
CA LEU A 19 6.59 3.99 -13.63
C LEU A 19 6.85 4.59 -15.02
N GLY A 20 5.99 4.30 -16.00
CA GLY A 20 6.05 4.90 -17.32
C GLY A 20 5.97 6.42 -17.28
N ALA A 21 5.01 6.97 -16.55
CA ALA A 21 4.86 8.42 -16.38
C ALA A 21 6.05 9.06 -15.65
N SER A 22 6.66 8.35 -14.70
CA SER A 22 7.81 8.87 -13.92
C SER A 22 9.11 8.93 -14.73
N VAL A 23 9.22 8.16 -15.81
CA VAL A 23 10.40 8.12 -16.72
C VAL A 23 10.26 9.10 -17.90
N PHE A 24 9.06 9.60 -18.17
CA PHE A 24 8.85 10.61 -19.23
C PHE A 24 9.72 11.85 -18.97
N GLY A 25 10.62 12.14 -19.90
CA GLY A 25 11.56 13.27 -19.83
C GLY A 25 13.03 12.91 -19.68
N GLY A 26 13.42 11.63 -19.84
CA GLY A 26 14.82 11.20 -19.98
C GLY A 26 15.66 11.23 -18.70
N LEU A 27 15.05 11.54 -17.55
CA LEU A 27 15.69 11.52 -16.24
C LEU A 27 15.25 10.27 -15.46
N MET A 28 16.16 9.69 -14.67
CA MET A 28 15.83 8.56 -13.79
C MET A 28 14.60 8.87 -12.95
N ALA A 29 13.74 7.87 -12.72
CA ALA A 29 12.54 7.98 -11.90
C ALA A 29 12.89 8.41 -10.47
N SER A 30 12.78 9.70 -10.17
CA SER A 30 12.99 10.20 -8.80
C SER A 30 11.81 9.79 -7.90
N PRO A 31 12.02 9.59 -6.59
CA PRO A 31 10.94 9.24 -5.66
C PRO A 31 9.76 10.22 -5.73
N LEU A 32 10.05 11.51 -5.85
CA LEU A 32 9.03 12.55 -5.94
C LEU A 32 8.16 12.40 -7.21
N ARG A 33 8.75 12.08 -8.35
CA ARG A 33 8.00 11.86 -9.60
C ARG A 33 7.10 10.63 -9.52
N ILE A 34 7.57 9.54 -8.90
CA ILE A 34 6.75 8.34 -8.68
C ILE A 34 5.53 8.71 -7.84
N VAL A 35 5.70 9.44 -6.74
CA VAL A 35 4.59 9.87 -5.88
C VAL A 35 3.62 10.78 -6.63
N LEU A 36 4.11 11.82 -7.32
CA LEU A 36 3.25 12.73 -8.08
C LEU A 36 2.49 12.04 -9.21
N SER A 37 3.15 11.13 -9.94
CA SER A 37 2.51 10.31 -10.97
C SER A 37 1.42 9.40 -10.37
N GLY A 38 1.68 8.85 -9.19
CA GLY A 38 0.71 8.04 -8.46
C GLY A 38 -0.53 8.84 -8.07
N VAL A 39 -0.36 10.06 -7.53
CA VAL A 39 -1.48 10.96 -7.16
C VAL A 39 -2.29 11.36 -8.39
N ALA A 40 -1.63 11.72 -9.48
CA ALA A 40 -2.31 12.09 -10.73
C ALA A 40 -3.12 10.91 -11.30
N LEU A 41 -2.52 9.72 -11.31
CA LEU A 41 -3.19 8.51 -11.81
C LEU A 41 -4.37 8.09 -10.92
N GLN A 42 -4.22 8.23 -9.60
CA GLN A 42 -5.31 8.00 -8.65
C GLN A 42 -6.50 8.91 -8.94
N ALA A 43 -6.28 10.20 -9.22
CA ALA A 43 -7.34 11.13 -9.56
C ALA A 43 -8.06 10.73 -10.86
N ILE A 44 -7.31 10.28 -11.89
CA ILE A 44 -7.86 9.79 -13.15
C ILE A 44 -8.72 8.55 -12.92
N PHE A 45 -8.19 7.54 -12.23
CA PHE A 45 -8.94 6.31 -11.96
C PHE A 45 -10.19 6.57 -11.11
N PHE A 46 -10.08 7.43 -10.09
CA PHE A 46 -11.23 7.83 -9.28
C PHE A 46 -12.31 8.51 -10.12
N SER A 47 -11.93 9.38 -11.07
CA SER A 47 -12.86 10.03 -11.98
C SER A 47 -13.57 9.01 -12.88
N VAL A 48 -12.83 8.05 -13.46
CA VAL A 48 -13.42 6.97 -14.27
C VAL A 48 -14.40 6.14 -13.44
N ILE A 49 -14.04 5.78 -12.23
CA ILE A 49 -14.89 5.01 -11.32
C ILE A 49 -16.15 5.81 -10.97
N SER A 50 -16.03 7.11 -10.69
CA SER A 50 -17.17 7.97 -10.41
C SER A 50 -18.16 8.04 -11.58
N LEU A 51 -17.66 8.11 -12.81
CA LEU A 51 -18.48 8.04 -14.01
C LEU A 51 -19.17 6.68 -14.14
N LEU A 52 -18.47 5.58 -13.90
CA LEU A 52 -19.07 4.25 -13.93
C LEU A 52 -20.18 4.09 -12.87
N VAL A 53 -19.96 4.58 -11.66
CA VAL A 53 -20.98 4.57 -10.59
C VAL A 53 -22.19 5.44 -10.99
N PHE A 54 -21.97 6.57 -11.65
CA PHE A 54 -23.06 7.40 -12.14
C PHE A 54 -23.92 6.67 -13.18
N PHE A 55 -23.31 6.00 -14.15
CA PHE A 55 -24.02 5.23 -15.17
C PHE A 55 -24.66 3.94 -14.65
N PHE A 56 -24.08 3.33 -13.61
CA PHE A 56 -24.52 2.08 -13.01
C PHE A 56 -24.88 2.26 -11.53
N ALA A 57 -25.79 3.19 -11.24
CA ALA A 57 -26.17 3.58 -9.87
C ALA A 57 -26.57 2.40 -8.96
N GLU A 58 -27.14 1.32 -9.53
CA GLU A 58 -27.49 0.10 -8.82
C GLU A 58 -26.28 -0.60 -8.17
N ARG A 59 -25.06 -0.39 -8.71
CA ARG A 59 -23.81 -0.94 -8.20
C ARG A 59 -23.10 -0.04 -7.19
N ALA A 60 -23.60 1.18 -6.96
CA ALA A 60 -23.01 2.16 -6.06
C ALA A 60 -22.77 1.63 -4.63
N PRO A 61 -23.70 0.90 -3.98
CA PRO A 61 -23.48 0.37 -2.62
C PRO A 61 -22.29 -0.59 -2.53
N ALA A 62 -22.12 -1.48 -3.51
CA ALA A 62 -21.01 -2.43 -3.54
C ALA A 62 -19.67 -1.71 -3.74
N PHE A 63 -19.66 -0.66 -4.56
CA PHE A 63 -18.48 0.17 -4.77
C PHE A 63 -18.08 0.93 -3.50
N VAL A 64 -19.04 1.56 -2.83
CA VAL A 64 -18.80 2.25 -1.56
C VAL A 64 -18.24 1.29 -0.51
N ALA A 65 -18.84 0.11 -0.36
CA ALA A 65 -18.35 -0.91 0.57
C ALA A 65 -16.89 -1.31 0.28
N PHE A 66 -16.52 -1.47 -1.00
CA PHE A 66 -15.14 -1.79 -1.39
C PHE A 66 -14.16 -0.64 -1.10
N THR A 67 -14.57 0.62 -1.39
CA THR A 67 -13.69 1.81 -1.19
C THR A 67 -13.46 2.14 0.28
N VAL A 68 -14.41 1.80 1.14
CA VAL A 68 -14.28 2.05 2.59
C VAL A 68 -13.45 0.98 3.28
N GLY A 69 -13.32 -0.22 2.68
CA GLY A 69 -12.55 -1.34 3.19
C GLY A 69 -13.15 -1.97 4.44
N SER A 70 -13.31 -3.29 4.42
CA SER A 70 -13.84 -4.06 5.55
C SER A 70 -13.27 -5.48 5.54
N LEU A 71 -13.07 -6.04 6.72
CA LEU A 71 -12.72 -7.44 6.94
C LEU A 71 -13.92 -8.30 7.35
N ALA A 72 -15.12 -7.72 7.43
CA ALA A 72 -16.33 -8.40 7.89
C ALA A 72 -16.70 -9.63 7.06
N SER A 73 -16.46 -9.58 5.75
CA SER A 73 -16.73 -10.68 4.81
C SER A 73 -15.53 -11.59 4.56
N ALA A 74 -14.39 -11.33 5.18
CA ALA A 74 -13.18 -12.13 4.98
C ALA A 74 -13.30 -13.49 5.67
N GLY A 75 -13.17 -14.57 4.91
CA GLY A 75 -13.21 -15.94 5.37
C GLY A 75 -11.94 -16.72 5.03
N TRP A 76 -11.93 -17.99 5.35
CA TRP A 76 -10.79 -18.88 5.07
C TRP A 76 -10.47 -19.03 3.57
N HIS A 77 -11.48 -18.88 2.72
CA HIS A 77 -11.29 -18.93 1.27
C HIS A 77 -10.46 -17.74 0.77
N GLU A 78 -10.77 -16.54 1.22
CA GLU A 78 -10.03 -15.31 0.91
C GLU A 78 -8.61 -15.37 1.46
N VAL A 79 -8.43 -15.89 2.67
CA VAL A 79 -7.09 -16.09 3.26
C VAL A 79 -6.24 -17.05 2.41
N GLN A 80 -6.81 -18.18 1.95
CA GLN A 80 -6.08 -19.14 1.12
C GLN A 80 -5.69 -18.56 -0.24
N LEU A 81 -6.57 -17.74 -0.85
CA LEU A 81 -6.28 -17.08 -2.13
C LEU A 81 -5.16 -16.02 -2.00
N ALA A 82 -5.13 -15.27 -0.90
CA ALA A 82 -4.16 -14.20 -0.69
C ALA A 82 -2.83 -14.71 -0.11
N ALA A 83 -2.83 -15.79 0.66
CA ALA A 83 -1.65 -16.30 1.37
C ALA A 83 -0.47 -16.58 0.42
N GLY A 84 -0.72 -17.24 -0.71
CA GLY A 84 0.31 -17.55 -1.69
C GLY A 84 1.03 -16.31 -2.21
N PRO A 85 0.33 -15.38 -2.85
CA PRO A 85 0.92 -14.12 -3.34
C PRO A 85 1.55 -13.27 -2.24
N ILE A 86 0.98 -13.23 -1.02
CA ILE A 86 1.55 -12.49 0.11
C ILE A 86 2.88 -13.11 0.54
N LEU A 87 2.95 -14.44 0.71
CA LEU A 87 4.19 -15.12 1.09
C LEU A 87 5.29 -14.93 0.05
N VAL A 88 4.95 -15.05 -1.23
CA VAL A 88 5.88 -14.77 -2.34
C VAL A 88 6.34 -13.31 -2.29
N GLY A 89 5.43 -12.36 -2.14
CA GLY A 89 5.75 -10.94 -2.04
C GLY A 89 6.65 -10.60 -0.85
N LEU A 90 6.39 -11.21 0.32
CA LEU A 90 7.24 -11.05 1.51
C LEU A 90 8.63 -11.65 1.32
N ALA A 91 8.73 -12.83 0.71
CA ALA A 91 10.02 -13.45 0.39
C ALA A 91 10.83 -12.59 -0.59
N LEU A 92 10.19 -12.07 -1.64
CA LEU A 92 10.82 -11.16 -2.59
C LEU A 92 11.23 -9.84 -1.91
N ALA A 93 10.39 -9.26 -1.05
CA ALA A 93 10.72 -8.07 -0.29
C ALA A 93 11.93 -8.32 0.64
N ALA A 94 11.98 -9.47 1.31
CA ALA A 94 13.12 -9.85 2.13
C ALA A 94 14.41 -9.99 1.30
N ALA A 95 14.34 -10.53 0.09
CA ALA A 95 15.48 -10.64 -0.81
C ALA A 95 16.03 -9.26 -1.27
N THR A 96 15.18 -8.22 -1.30
CA THR A 96 15.57 -6.87 -1.71
C THR A 96 16.07 -5.99 -0.57
N ILE A 97 16.13 -6.47 0.68
CA ILE A 97 16.53 -5.69 1.86
C ILE A 97 17.87 -4.97 1.64
N ARG A 98 18.88 -5.67 1.12
CA ARG A 98 20.20 -5.09 0.88
C ARG A 98 20.17 -3.94 -0.13
N TRP A 99 19.35 -4.06 -1.17
CA TRP A 99 19.17 -3.00 -2.15
C TRP A 99 18.45 -1.79 -1.56
N LEU A 100 17.43 -2.05 -0.71
CA LEU A 100 16.70 -1.01 0.00
C LEU A 100 17.60 -0.24 0.98
N ASP A 101 18.52 -0.92 1.67
CA ASP A 101 19.48 -0.27 2.57
C ASP A 101 20.50 0.59 1.81
N VAL A 102 20.92 0.17 0.60
CA VAL A 102 21.77 0.99 -0.27
C VAL A 102 21.00 2.20 -0.81
N LEU A 103 19.69 2.08 -1.08
CA LEU A 103 18.84 3.20 -1.51
C LEU A 103 18.57 4.24 -0.39
N LEU A 104 18.99 3.99 0.86
CA LEU A 104 19.00 5.02 1.92
C LEU A 104 20.09 6.08 1.68
N LEU A 105 21.09 5.75 0.91
CA LEU A 105 22.06 6.71 0.39
C LEU A 105 21.40 7.55 -0.71
N ASP A 106 22.02 8.65 -1.08
CA ASP A 106 21.63 9.41 -2.27
C ASP A 106 21.85 8.58 -3.56
N ASP A 107 21.14 8.94 -4.62
CA ASP A 107 21.15 8.20 -5.89
C ASP A 107 22.56 8.08 -6.50
N ASP A 108 23.37 9.14 -6.40
CA ASP A 108 24.73 9.18 -6.94
C ASP A 108 25.67 8.24 -6.17
N SER A 109 25.53 8.20 -4.85
CA SER A 109 26.28 7.27 -3.99
C SER A 109 25.88 5.82 -4.25
N ALA A 110 24.58 5.54 -4.38
CA ALA A 110 24.06 4.20 -4.70
C ALA A 110 24.57 3.73 -6.09
N TRP A 111 24.65 4.65 -7.06
CA TRP A 111 25.17 4.36 -8.39
C TRP A 111 26.68 4.09 -8.39
N SER A 112 27.44 4.82 -7.57
CA SER A 112 28.90 4.63 -7.44
C SER A 112 29.27 3.27 -6.86
N VAL A 113 28.39 2.66 -6.05
CA VAL A 113 28.54 1.29 -5.51
C VAL A 113 28.09 0.22 -6.53
N GLY A 114 27.65 0.64 -7.73
CA GLY A 114 27.22 -0.26 -8.82
C GLY A 114 25.76 -0.72 -8.74
N LEU A 115 24.92 -0.08 -7.93
CA LEU A 115 23.50 -0.42 -7.87
C LEU A 115 22.74 0.21 -9.03
N PRO A 116 22.02 -0.57 -9.87
CA PRO A 116 21.18 -0.02 -10.93
C PRO A 116 19.88 0.55 -10.32
N VAL A 117 19.96 1.77 -9.78
CA VAL A 117 18.90 2.43 -8.98
C VAL A 117 17.53 2.37 -9.68
N GLY A 118 17.48 2.65 -10.98
CA GLY A 118 16.23 2.60 -11.76
C GLY A 118 15.59 1.22 -11.77
N THR A 119 16.38 0.17 -12.03
CA THR A 119 15.90 -1.22 -12.05
C THR A 119 15.42 -1.66 -10.67
N VAL A 120 16.21 -1.32 -9.63
CA VAL A 120 15.84 -1.67 -8.24
C VAL A 120 14.52 -1.01 -7.84
N ARG A 121 14.30 0.25 -8.20
CA ARG A 121 13.02 0.94 -7.95
C ARG A 121 11.85 0.24 -8.65
N VAL A 122 12.01 -0.14 -9.92
CA VAL A 122 10.98 -0.89 -10.66
C VAL A 122 10.66 -2.21 -9.95
N VAL A 123 11.68 -2.98 -9.57
CA VAL A 123 11.50 -4.26 -8.86
C VAL A 123 10.77 -4.06 -7.52
N VAL A 124 11.21 -3.11 -6.71
CA VAL A 124 10.58 -2.82 -5.41
C VAL A 124 9.14 -2.36 -5.57
N CYS A 125 8.85 -1.46 -6.52
CA CYS A 125 7.48 -1.03 -6.82
C CYS A 125 6.60 -2.20 -7.29
N THR A 126 7.13 -3.12 -8.08
CA THR A 126 6.42 -4.32 -8.55
C THR A 126 6.09 -5.27 -7.38
N ILE A 127 7.04 -5.48 -6.47
CA ILE A 127 6.81 -6.27 -5.25
C ILE A 127 5.76 -5.60 -4.36
N ALA A 128 5.84 -4.28 -4.17
CA ALA A 128 4.85 -3.53 -3.42
C ALA A 128 3.46 -3.63 -4.04
N ALA A 129 3.35 -3.57 -5.38
CA ALA A 129 2.09 -3.76 -6.09
C ALA A 129 1.51 -5.17 -5.88
N LEU A 130 2.34 -6.21 -5.91
CA LEU A 130 1.92 -7.58 -5.66
C LEU A 130 1.33 -7.73 -4.24
N LEU A 131 2.01 -7.19 -3.24
CA LEU A 131 1.55 -7.21 -1.85
C LEU A 131 0.27 -6.40 -1.66
N ALA A 132 0.21 -5.18 -2.22
CA ALA A 132 -0.96 -4.32 -2.14
C ALA A 132 -2.17 -4.93 -2.84
N ALA A 133 -2.01 -5.48 -4.06
CA ALA A 133 -3.09 -6.16 -4.77
C ALA A 133 -3.64 -7.34 -3.97
N SER A 134 -2.76 -8.14 -3.37
CA SER A 134 -3.15 -9.28 -2.53
C SER A 134 -3.97 -8.84 -1.31
N ALA A 135 -3.56 -7.77 -0.65
CA ALA A 135 -4.28 -7.22 0.50
C ALA A 135 -5.64 -6.63 0.10
N VAL A 136 -5.69 -5.86 -0.99
CA VAL A 136 -6.91 -5.22 -1.47
C VAL A 136 -7.98 -6.22 -1.91
N THR A 137 -7.59 -7.37 -2.46
CA THR A 137 -8.55 -8.42 -2.84
C THR A 137 -9.32 -9.01 -1.65
N VAL A 138 -8.74 -8.97 -0.45
CA VAL A 138 -9.36 -9.51 0.78
C VAL A 138 -10.07 -8.42 1.58
N ALA A 139 -9.43 -7.29 1.74
CA ALA A 139 -9.84 -6.26 2.70
C ALA A 139 -10.46 -5.01 2.04
N GLY A 140 -10.46 -4.92 0.70
CA GLY A 140 -10.80 -3.68 0.01
C GLY A 140 -9.71 -2.61 0.20
N LEU A 141 -10.07 -1.34 -0.03
CA LEU A 141 -9.12 -0.22 0.09
C LEU A 141 -8.96 0.18 1.56
N ILE A 142 -7.86 -0.23 2.17
CA ILE A 142 -7.47 0.19 3.52
C ILE A 142 -6.23 1.08 3.42
N GLY A 143 -6.38 2.34 3.81
CA GLY A 143 -5.30 3.32 3.81
C GLY A 143 -4.57 3.44 5.15
N PHE A 144 -3.52 4.26 5.17
CA PHE A 144 -2.75 4.70 6.35
C PHE A 144 -1.89 3.66 7.06
N VAL A 145 -2.23 2.36 7.06
CA VAL A 145 -1.42 1.31 7.73
C VAL A 145 0.03 1.34 7.24
N GLY A 146 0.22 1.36 5.92
CA GLY A 146 1.54 1.39 5.29
C GLY A 146 2.35 2.67 5.52
N LEU A 147 1.72 3.75 5.97
CA LEU A 147 2.40 4.99 6.34
C LEU A 147 2.66 5.07 7.85
N VAL A 148 1.66 4.80 8.66
CA VAL A 148 1.74 4.94 10.11
C VAL A 148 2.69 3.92 10.72
N VAL A 149 2.52 2.66 10.41
CA VAL A 149 3.28 1.55 11.05
C VAL A 149 4.77 1.62 10.74
N PRO A 150 5.22 1.68 9.46
CA PRO A 150 6.65 1.78 9.17
C PRO A 150 7.31 3.02 9.74
N ASN A 151 6.62 4.18 9.73
CA ASN A 151 7.16 5.41 10.29
C ASN A 151 7.30 5.33 11.81
N ALA A 152 6.32 4.74 12.53
CA ALA A 152 6.41 4.52 13.96
C ALA A 152 7.61 3.62 14.31
N PHE A 153 7.78 2.50 13.61
CA PHE A 153 8.93 1.61 13.85
C PHE A 153 10.26 2.22 13.41
N ARG A 154 10.30 3.02 12.35
CA ARG A 154 11.52 3.73 11.93
C ARG A 154 12.06 4.65 13.03
N LEU A 155 11.18 5.30 13.80
CA LEU A 155 11.56 6.11 14.96
C LEU A 155 12.14 5.29 16.12
N MET A 156 11.75 4.01 16.23
CA MET A 156 12.17 3.14 17.33
C MET A 156 13.45 2.34 17.01
N VAL A 157 13.56 1.81 15.79
CA VAL A 157 14.63 0.87 15.42
C VAL A 157 15.57 1.39 14.35
N GLY A 158 15.32 2.61 13.86
CA GLY A 158 16.12 3.27 12.82
C GLY A 158 15.69 2.90 11.40
N PRO A 159 16.40 3.39 10.37
CA PRO A 159 16.02 3.29 8.98
C PRO A 159 16.35 1.96 8.30
N HIS A 160 17.16 1.09 8.92
CA HIS A 160 17.64 -0.16 8.31
C HIS A 160 16.49 -1.15 8.03
N HIS A 161 16.32 -1.52 6.76
CA HIS A 161 15.21 -2.35 6.31
C HIS A 161 15.24 -3.78 6.85
N ALA A 162 16.42 -4.30 7.22
CA ALA A 162 16.55 -5.62 7.81
C ALA A 162 15.72 -5.80 9.11
N ARG A 163 15.62 -4.74 9.92
CA ARG A 163 14.81 -4.72 11.15
C ARG A 163 13.42 -4.12 10.89
N LEU A 164 13.37 -3.09 10.07
CA LEU A 164 12.14 -2.35 9.81
C LEU A 164 11.07 -3.20 9.10
N LEU A 165 11.46 -3.98 8.09
CA LEU A 165 10.51 -4.74 7.27
C LEU A 165 9.74 -5.80 8.06
N PRO A 166 10.38 -6.71 8.86
CA PRO A 166 9.65 -7.67 9.66
C PRO A 166 8.82 -7.01 10.77
N LEU A 167 9.34 -5.95 11.40
CA LEU A 167 8.60 -5.22 12.45
C LEU A 167 7.39 -4.47 11.86
N ALA A 168 7.52 -3.88 10.68
CA ALA A 168 6.41 -3.23 9.99
C ALA A 168 5.33 -4.23 9.56
N ALA A 169 5.72 -5.43 9.12
CA ALA A 169 4.78 -6.48 8.76
C ALA A 169 4.01 -6.99 10.00
N LEU A 170 4.71 -7.32 11.07
CA LEU A 170 4.08 -7.78 12.32
C LEU A 170 3.25 -6.68 13.00
N GLY A 171 3.79 -5.46 13.04
CA GLY A 171 3.08 -4.31 13.61
C GLY A 171 1.84 -3.91 12.81
N GLY A 172 1.90 -4.01 11.48
CA GLY A 172 0.75 -3.83 10.60
C GLY A 172 -0.33 -4.88 10.85
N ALA A 173 0.06 -6.16 10.95
CA ALA A 173 -0.86 -7.24 11.28
C ALA A 173 -1.52 -7.03 12.66
N PHE A 174 -0.73 -6.69 13.68
CA PHE A 174 -1.24 -6.39 15.01
C PHE A 174 -2.21 -5.20 15.02
N LEU A 175 -1.84 -4.09 14.34
CA LEU A 175 -2.71 -2.93 14.22
C LEU A 175 -4.04 -3.29 13.55
N MET A 176 -4.00 -4.07 12.48
CA MET A 176 -5.22 -4.52 11.77
C MET A 176 -6.13 -5.35 12.68
N ILE A 177 -5.58 -6.26 13.49
CA ILE A 177 -6.37 -7.05 14.46
C ILE A 177 -7.03 -6.14 15.49
N VAL A 178 -6.29 -5.18 16.04
CA VAL A 178 -6.82 -4.24 17.05
C VAL A 178 -7.93 -3.38 16.47
N VAL A 179 -7.73 -2.85 15.26
CA VAL A 179 -8.74 -2.00 14.61
C VAL A 179 -9.97 -2.79 14.18
N ASP A 180 -9.81 -4.00 13.66
CA ASP A 180 -10.93 -4.87 13.29
C ASP A 180 -11.76 -5.26 14.54
N LEU A 181 -11.09 -5.62 15.63
CA LEU A 181 -11.77 -5.88 16.92
C LEU A 181 -12.53 -4.65 17.41
N SER A 182 -11.93 -3.47 17.33
CA SER A 182 -12.57 -2.21 17.69
C SER A 182 -13.76 -1.91 16.77
N ALA A 183 -13.64 -2.14 15.48
CA ALA A 183 -14.69 -1.93 14.49
C ALA A 183 -15.95 -2.78 14.79
N ARG A 184 -15.77 -3.99 15.29
CA ARG A 184 -16.85 -4.93 15.63
C ARG A 184 -17.47 -4.69 17.01
N THR A 185 -16.74 -4.08 17.93
CA THR A 185 -17.16 -3.96 19.34
C THR A 185 -17.69 -2.59 19.72
N LEU A 186 -17.20 -1.49 19.10
CA LEU A 186 -17.51 -0.12 19.52
C LEU A 186 -18.99 0.26 19.36
N VAL A 187 -19.66 -0.25 18.33
CA VAL A 187 -21.05 0.15 18.00
C VAL A 187 -21.92 -1.10 17.75
N ALA A 188 -21.63 -2.22 18.43
CA ALA A 188 -22.40 -3.44 18.25
C ALA A 188 -23.92 -3.18 18.43
N PRO A 189 -24.82 -3.72 17.55
CA PRO A 189 -24.57 -4.76 16.54
C PRO A 189 -24.13 -4.24 15.16
N LEU A 190 -23.87 -2.94 14.98
CA LEU A 190 -23.41 -2.38 13.72
C LEU A 190 -21.90 -2.54 13.62
N GLU A 191 -21.41 -2.99 12.47
CA GLU A 191 -19.97 -3.09 12.16
C GLU A 191 -19.50 -1.79 11.51
N LEU A 192 -18.48 -1.16 12.11
CA LEU A 192 -17.85 0.01 11.52
C LEU A 192 -16.85 -0.41 10.43
N PRO A 193 -16.76 0.34 9.32
CA PRO A 193 -15.75 0.06 8.32
C PRO A 193 -14.33 0.30 8.86
N VAL A 194 -13.48 -0.72 8.78
CA VAL A 194 -12.10 -0.70 9.30
C VAL A 194 -11.28 0.42 8.66
N GLY A 195 -11.46 0.65 7.34
CA GLY A 195 -10.76 1.71 6.62
C GLY A 195 -11.09 3.11 7.13
N SER A 196 -12.35 3.38 7.52
CA SER A 196 -12.74 4.66 8.11
C SER A 196 -12.11 4.89 9.47
N LEU A 197 -12.05 3.87 10.33
CA LEU A 197 -11.38 3.96 11.63
C LEU A 197 -9.89 4.23 11.47
N LEU A 198 -9.24 3.53 10.55
CA LEU A 198 -7.83 3.75 10.24
C LEU A 198 -7.55 5.12 9.64
N ALA A 199 -8.42 5.66 8.80
CA ALA A 199 -8.29 7.01 8.27
C ALA A 199 -8.42 8.06 9.38
N PHE A 200 -9.36 7.86 10.30
CA PHE A 200 -9.58 8.74 11.45
C PHE A 200 -8.39 8.75 12.42
N LEU A 201 -7.75 7.61 12.66
CA LEU A 201 -6.56 7.50 13.52
C LEU A 201 -5.27 7.85 12.76
N GLY A 202 -5.17 7.43 11.52
CA GLY A 202 -3.97 7.56 10.70
C GLY A 202 -3.71 8.97 10.19
N GLY A 203 -4.75 9.73 9.86
CA GLY A 203 -4.63 11.11 9.41
C GLY A 203 -3.95 12.01 10.44
N PRO A 204 -4.47 12.13 11.67
CA PRO A 204 -3.84 12.92 12.73
C PRO A 204 -2.43 12.44 13.11
N THR A 205 -2.20 11.12 13.15
CA THR A 205 -0.85 10.59 13.46
C THR A 205 0.15 10.93 12.37
N LEU A 206 -0.25 10.90 11.10
CA LEU A 206 0.63 11.32 10.00
C LEU A 206 0.95 12.81 10.05
N LEU A 207 -0.05 13.66 10.32
CA LEU A 207 0.15 15.10 10.50
C LEU A 207 1.10 15.40 11.66
N TYR A 208 0.95 14.71 12.79
CA TYR A 208 1.84 14.83 13.93
C TYR A 208 3.29 14.42 13.59
N LEU A 209 3.46 13.31 12.87
CA LEU A 209 4.77 12.83 12.43
C LEU A 209 5.44 13.80 11.47
N LEU A 210 4.69 14.37 10.52
CA LEU A 210 5.20 15.39 9.60
C LEU A 210 5.62 16.66 10.35
N TRP A 211 4.82 17.11 11.28
CA TRP A 211 5.16 18.30 12.09
C TRP A 211 6.44 18.10 12.90
N LYS A 212 6.60 16.92 13.52
CA LYS A 212 7.80 16.59 14.29
C LYS A 212 9.07 16.47 13.45
N HIS A 213 8.96 16.12 12.17
CA HIS A 213 10.11 16.03 11.26
C HIS A 213 10.45 17.36 10.58
N LEU A 214 9.54 18.34 10.59
CA LEU A 214 9.76 19.67 10.02
C LEU A 214 10.19 20.71 11.08
N ALA A 215 10.07 20.38 12.36
CA ALA A 215 10.55 21.16 13.50
C ALA A 215 11.92 20.65 13.97
#